data_68260eb97aa71d9a927ce44fc2a6f897
#
_entry.id   68260eb97aa71d9a927ce44fc2a6f897
#
_cell.length_a   1.000
_cell.length_b   1.000
_cell.length_c   1.000
_cell.angle_alpha   90.00
_cell.angle_beta   90.00
_cell.angle_gamma   90.00
#
_symmetry.space_group_name_H-M   'P 1'
#
loop_
_entity.id
_entity.type
_entity.pdbx_description
1 polymer ?
#
loop_
_entity_poly.entity_id
_entity_poly.type
_entity_poly.pdbx_seq_one_letter_code
_entity_poly.pdbx_strand_id
1 'polypeptide(L)'
;MSITTQDVLFEERNTASGQKLGIITFNIEKTLNSLNLDMVEAMLATVKDWRERSDIACLFITAAGEKAFCAGGDVQALYRSATEQPGGPCDYAERFFELEYRLDYALQQFGKPVVVWGHGIVMGGGLGIFAAGSYRVVTEKSRLAMPEITIGLYPDVGGSYFLNRMPGSNGRFLALTGASFNATDALYLGLAEGFIEHRLRDDVLTAMSEELWSTSVGDNHERLMELMRKFVQASADARPAGQVEAASAEIERACQGGDLDIIEHICALQSDNPWLQKASATLAAGSPLSARLILEQLRRTQRLPLREVFRAELTLSTNIVRGSDFAEGVRALLIDKDKNPQWRHNSAAAVGEDEVGAYFEPPWPEHPLRDL
;
A
#
# COMPACT_ATOMS: atom_id res chain seq x y z
N MET A 1 -15.06 -22.53 -8.25
CA MET A 1 -16.05 -22.23 -7.20
C MET A 1 -15.86 -20.78 -6.83
N SER A 2 -16.91 -19.94 -6.86
CA SER A 2 -16.80 -18.55 -6.37
C SER A 2 -16.68 -18.59 -4.84
N ILE A 3 -15.59 -18.04 -4.31
CA ILE A 3 -15.43 -17.85 -2.86
C ILE A 3 -16.42 -16.77 -2.46
N THR A 4 -17.39 -17.13 -1.62
CA THR A 4 -18.37 -16.18 -1.08
C THR A 4 -17.91 -15.82 0.33
N THR A 5 -17.41 -14.61 0.51
CA THR A 5 -17.08 -14.06 1.83
C THR A 5 -17.98 -12.85 2.11
N GLN A 6 -18.31 -12.60 3.39
CA GLN A 6 -18.99 -11.38 3.82
C GLN A 6 -18.01 -10.27 4.18
N ASP A 7 -16.72 -10.56 4.16
CA ASP A 7 -15.65 -9.63 4.53
C ASP A 7 -15.37 -8.59 3.45
N VAL A 8 -15.78 -8.89 2.21
CA VAL A 8 -15.81 -7.95 1.08
C VAL A 8 -17.12 -8.09 0.33
N LEU A 9 -17.75 -6.98 0.01
CA LEU A 9 -19.03 -6.92 -0.70
C LEU A 9 -18.82 -6.47 -2.13
N PHE A 10 -19.55 -7.08 -3.05
CA PHE A 10 -19.55 -6.74 -4.47
C PHE A 10 -20.96 -6.32 -4.89
N GLU A 11 -21.08 -5.15 -5.46
CA GLU A 11 -22.33 -4.61 -5.99
C GLU A 11 -22.14 -4.20 -7.45
N GLU A 12 -23.12 -4.52 -8.30
CA GLU A 12 -23.24 -3.98 -9.64
C GLU A 12 -24.39 -2.99 -9.67
N ARG A 13 -24.08 -1.70 -9.81
CA ARG A 13 -25.06 -0.63 -9.81
C ARG A 13 -25.30 -0.14 -11.23
N ASN A 14 -26.57 -0.14 -11.67
CA ASN A 14 -26.95 0.39 -12.98
C ASN A 14 -26.67 1.91 -13.06
N THR A 15 -26.25 2.36 -14.23
CA THR A 15 -26.04 3.78 -14.53
C THR A 15 -27.10 4.30 -15.51
N ALA A 16 -27.20 5.61 -15.65
CA ALA A 16 -28.12 6.25 -16.59
C ALA A 16 -27.83 5.88 -18.05
N SER A 17 -26.61 5.50 -18.39
CA SER A 17 -26.23 5.04 -19.73
C SER A 17 -26.60 3.58 -20.02
N GLY A 18 -27.12 2.82 -19.05
CA GLY A 18 -27.39 1.39 -19.18
C GLY A 18 -26.18 0.49 -18.93
N GLN A 19 -25.00 1.07 -18.69
CA GLN A 19 -23.83 0.35 -18.18
C GLN A 19 -23.92 0.22 -16.67
N LYS A 20 -22.89 -0.36 -16.02
CA LYS A 20 -22.84 -0.58 -14.57
C LYS A 20 -21.57 -0.04 -13.97
N LEU A 21 -21.65 0.36 -12.71
CA LEU A 21 -20.52 0.51 -11.81
C LEU A 21 -20.31 -0.79 -11.06
N GLY A 22 -19.08 -1.29 -11.03
CA GLY A 22 -18.64 -2.32 -10.10
C GLY A 22 -18.20 -1.65 -8.79
N ILE A 23 -18.84 -2.00 -7.67
CA ILE A 23 -18.53 -1.43 -6.36
C ILE A 23 -17.95 -2.54 -5.48
N ILE A 24 -16.77 -2.31 -4.92
CA ILE A 24 -16.10 -3.21 -3.98
C ILE A 24 -16.04 -2.50 -2.63
N THR A 25 -16.61 -3.12 -1.59
CA THR A 25 -16.62 -2.56 -0.23
C THR A 25 -15.97 -3.53 0.75
N PHE A 26 -14.86 -3.14 1.36
CA PHE A 26 -14.27 -3.89 2.49
C PHE A 26 -15.21 -3.81 3.69
N ASN A 27 -15.49 -4.92 4.35
CA ASN A 27 -16.58 -5.01 5.32
C ASN A 27 -16.18 -5.72 6.63
N ILE A 28 -14.97 -5.45 7.12
CA ILE A 28 -14.50 -5.97 8.43
C ILE A 28 -14.02 -4.80 9.31
N GLU A 29 -14.91 -3.90 9.67
CA GLU A 29 -14.57 -2.70 10.46
C GLU A 29 -13.84 -3.01 11.78
N LYS A 30 -14.17 -4.14 12.42
CA LYS A 30 -13.54 -4.58 13.68
C LYS A 30 -12.02 -4.81 13.58
N THR A 31 -11.52 -5.16 12.40
CA THR A 31 -10.08 -5.34 12.10
C THR A 31 -9.53 -4.20 11.26
N LEU A 32 -10.21 -3.04 11.23
CA LEU A 32 -9.84 -1.90 10.37
C LEU A 32 -9.76 -2.29 8.90
N ASN A 33 -10.64 -3.19 8.46
CA ASN A 33 -10.72 -3.68 7.09
C ASN A 33 -9.41 -4.32 6.56
N SER A 34 -8.64 -4.98 7.44
CA SER A 34 -7.42 -5.67 7.02
C SER A 34 -7.75 -6.83 6.07
N LEU A 35 -6.89 -7.00 5.05
CA LEU A 35 -7.05 -7.99 4.00
C LEU A 35 -6.72 -9.40 4.52
N ASN A 36 -7.65 -10.33 4.35
CA ASN A 36 -7.40 -11.75 4.52
C ASN A 36 -7.35 -12.46 3.16
N LEU A 37 -6.91 -13.72 3.16
CA LEU A 37 -6.73 -14.49 1.93
C LEU A 37 -8.04 -14.64 1.14
N ASP A 38 -9.17 -14.91 1.81
CA ASP A 38 -10.48 -15.08 1.17
C ASP A 38 -10.94 -13.79 0.48
N MET A 39 -10.71 -12.61 1.09
CA MET A 39 -10.98 -11.32 0.46
C MET A 39 -10.16 -11.13 -0.81
N VAL A 40 -8.85 -11.39 -0.73
CA VAL A 40 -7.92 -11.22 -1.86
C VAL A 40 -8.31 -12.16 -3.01
N GLU A 41 -8.62 -13.43 -2.74
CA GLU A 41 -9.06 -14.39 -3.75
C GLU A 41 -10.39 -13.98 -4.39
N ALA A 42 -11.38 -13.55 -3.59
CA ALA A 42 -12.68 -13.12 -4.09
C ALA A 42 -12.55 -11.83 -4.94
N MET A 43 -11.75 -10.85 -4.48
CA MET A 43 -11.50 -9.62 -5.23
C MET A 43 -10.79 -9.89 -6.56
N LEU A 44 -9.74 -10.71 -6.54
CA LEU A 44 -8.99 -11.06 -7.76
C LEU A 44 -9.90 -11.73 -8.81
N ALA A 45 -10.76 -12.67 -8.38
CA ALA A 45 -11.72 -13.31 -9.27
C ALA A 45 -12.73 -12.31 -9.86
N THR A 46 -13.29 -11.44 -9.02
CA THR A 46 -14.27 -10.42 -9.43
C THR A 46 -13.65 -9.37 -10.36
N VAL A 47 -12.45 -8.87 -10.03
CA VAL A 47 -11.74 -7.88 -10.86
C VAL A 47 -11.42 -8.46 -12.24
N LYS A 48 -10.99 -9.74 -12.32
CA LYS A 48 -10.76 -10.41 -13.61
C LYS A 48 -12.04 -10.56 -14.42
N ASP A 49 -13.16 -10.96 -13.80
CA ASP A 49 -14.46 -11.05 -14.48
C ASP A 49 -14.92 -9.68 -15.00
N TRP A 50 -14.93 -8.67 -14.14
CA TRP A 50 -15.40 -7.33 -14.49
C TRP A 50 -14.51 -6.63 -15.52
N ARG A 51 -13.24 -6.96 -15.59
CA ARG A 51 -12.32 -6.46 -16.61
C ARG A 51 -12.77 -6.85 -18.02
N GLU A 52 -13.19 -8.11 -18.21
CA GLU A 52 -13.57 -8.66 -19.52
C GLU A 52 -14.99 -8.22 -19.95
N ARG A 53 -15.81 -7.76 -19.02
CA ARG A 53 -17.21 -7.39 -19.27
C ARG A 53 -17.34 -5.97 -19.82
N SER A 54 -17.97 -5.84 -20.98
CA SER A 54 -18.22 -4.54 -21.63
C SER A 54 -19.32 -3.69 -20.97
N ASP A 55 -20.18 -4.31 -20.14
CA ASP A 55 -21.23 -3.62 -19.40
C ASP A 55 -20.74 -2.96 -18.09
N ILE A 56 -19.52 -3.25 -17.64
CA ILE A 56 -18.88 -2.55 -16.51
C ILE A 56 -18.09 -1.36 -17.06
N ALA A 57 -18.49 -0.15 -16.68
CA ALA A 57 -17.87 1.09 -17.15
C ALA A 57 -16.71 1.57 -16.25
N CYS A 58 -16.86 1.39 -14.93
CA CYS A 58 -15.95 1.92 -13.94
C CYS A 58 -16.01 1.08 -12.67
N LEU A 59 -14.92 1.05 -11.89
CA LEU A 59 -14.90 0.51 -10.52
C LEU A 59 -14.91 1.64 -9.49
N PHE A 60 -15.53 1.34 -8.34
CA PHE A 60 -15.45 2.16 -7.13
C PHE A 60 -15.10 1.26 -5.94
N ILE A 61 -13.92 1.48 -5.35
CA ILE A 61 -13.43 0.69 -4.22
C ILE A 61 -13.48 1.55 -2.96
N THR A 62 -14.14 1.06 -1.92
CA THR A 62 -14.33 1.75 -0.65
C THR A 62 -14.35 0.75 0.52
N ALA A 63 -14.64 1.24 1.72
CA ALA A 63 -14.74 0.40 2.91
C ALA A 63 -15.88 0.84 3.81
N ALA A 64 -16.40 -0.11 4.59
CA ALA A 64 -17.36 0.14 5.65
C ALA A 64 -16.69 0.80 6.86
N GLY A 65 -17.49 1.59 7.59
CA GLY A 65 -17.05 2.31 8.77
C GLY A 65 -16.31 3.61 8.45
N GLU A 66 -15.86 4.29 9.52
CA GLU A 66 -15.31 5.64 9.45
C GLU A 66 -13.79 5.68 9.72
N LYS A 67 -13.23 4.60 10.32
CA LYS A 67 -11.88 4.61 10.89
C LYS A 67 -10.79 4.27 9.88
N ALA A 68 -11.10 3.40 8.92
CA ALA A 68 -10.10 2.87 8.01
C ALA A 68 -10.71 2.47 6.66
N PHE A 69 -10.03 2.82 5.61
CA PHE A 69 -10.18 2.14 4.32
C PHE A 69 -9.63 0.72 4.44
N CYS A 70 -8.34 0.59 4.78
CA CYS A 70 -7.71 -0.69 5.03
C CYS A 70 -6.38 -0.49 5.79
N ALA A 71 -6.17 -1.24 6.86
CA ALA A 71 -4.97 -1.16 7.69
C ALA A 71 -3.83 -2.08 7.23
N GLY A 72 -3.97 -2.75 6.09
CA GLY A 72 -3.00 -3.70 5.53
C GLY A 72 -3.45 -5.15 5.55
N GLY A 73 -2.56 -6.09 5.32
CA GLY A 73 -2.84 -7.51 5.38
C GLY A 73 -3.07 -8.03 6.80
N ASP A 74 -3.67 -9.23 6.94
CA ASP A 74 -3.77 -9.93 8.23
C ASP A 74 -2.39 -10.49 8.64
N VAL A 75 -1.53 -9.57 9.15
CA VAL A 75 -0.17 -9.92 9.58
C VAL A 75 -0.14 -10.94 10.72
N GLN A 76 -1.24 -11.13 11.48
CA GLN A 76 -1.31 -12.18 12.49
C GLN A 76 -1.43 -13.57 11.85
N ALA A 77 -2.16 -13.70 10.75
CA ALA A 77 -2.20 -14.94 9.98
C ALA A 77 -0.84 -15.24 9.32
N LEU A 78 -0.18 -14.21 8.78
CA LEU A 78 1.18 -14.33 8.23
C LEU A 78 2.19 -14.76 9.31
N TYR A 79 2.10 -14.18 10.51
CA TYR A 79 2.92 -14.56 11.67
C TYR A 79 2.75 -16.04 12.04
N ARG A 80 1.51 -16.52 12.12
CA ARG A 80 1.25 -17.94 12.40
C ARG A 80 1.94 -18.83 11.36
N SER A 81 1.79 -18.52 10.07
CA SER A 81 2.45 -19.26 8.99
C SER A 81 3.97 -19.26 9.12
N ALA A 82 4.57 -18.13 9.43
CA ALA A 82 6.02 -17.99 9.62
C ALA A 82 6.55 -18.77 10.84
N THR A 83 5.74 -18.86 11.92
CA THR A 83 6.14 -19.54 13.15
C THR A 83 5.86 -21.05 13.15
N GLU A 84 4.90 -21.52 12.35
CA GLU A 84 4.62 -22.95 12.16
C GLU A 84 5.77 -23.66 11.44
N GLN A 85 6.43 -23.00 10.49
CA GLN A 85 7.55 -23.54 9.72
C GLN A 85 8.72 -22.55 9.61
N PRO A 86 9.48 -22.33 10.70
CA PRO A 86 10.66 -21.44 10.66
C PRO A 86 11.65 -21.87 9.57
N GLY A 87 12.03 -20.93 8.69
CA GLY A 87 12.88 -21.20 7.54
C GLY A 87 12.11 -21.61 6.27
N GLY A 88 10.80 -21.81 6.36
CA GLY A 88 9.90 -22.09 5.24
C GLY A 88 9.90 -23.54 4.73
N PRO A 89 9.04 -23.84 3.75
CA PRO A 89 8.10 -22.91 3.11
C PRO A 89 6.97 -22.46 4.06
N CYS A 90 6.60 -21.19 3.98
CA CYS A 90 5.52 -20.58 4.75
C CYS A 90 4.25 -20.49 3.86
N ASP A 91 3.63 -21.64 3.60
CA ASP A 91 2.63 -21.83 2.53
C ASP A 91 1.52 -20.77 2.52
N TYR A 92 0.92 -20.46 3.68
CA TYR A 92 -0.15 -19.46 3.75
C TYR A 92 0.37 -18.05 3.42
N ALA A 93 1.50 -17.65 4.01
CA ALA A 93 2.05 -16.31 3.82
C ALA A 93 2.53 -16.11 2.37
N GLU A 94 3.22 -17.10 1.80
CA GLU A 94 3.72 -17.05 0.42
C GLU A 94 2.55 -16.96 -0.58
N ARG A 95 1.47 -17.75 -0.35
CA ARG A 95 0.27 -17.68 -1.17
C ARG A 95 -0.47 -16.36 -1.01
N PHE A 96 -0.54 -15.80 0.20
CA PHE A 96 -1.17 -14.50 0.43
C PHE A 96 -0.47 -13.41 -0.38
N PHE A 97 0.85 -13.28 -0.27
CA PHE A 97 1.62 -12.30 -1.04
C PHE A 97 1.49 -12.51 -2.55
N GLU A 98 1.55 -13.75 -3.04
CA GLU A 98 1.36 -14.03 -4.46
C GLU A 98 0.02 -13.48 -4.96
N LEU A 99 -1.07 -13.78 -4.25
CA LEU A 99 -2.42 -13.40 -4.68
C LEU A 99 -2.69 -11.89 -4.48
N GLU A 100 -2.18 -11.29 -3.40
CA GLU A 100 -2.27 -9.86 -3.16
C GLU A 100 -1.58 -9.09 -4.29
N TYR A 101 -0.36 -9.46 -4.66
CA TYR A 101 0.37 -8.79 -5.75
C TYR A 101 -0.28 -9.03 -7.12
N ARG A 102 -0.88 -10.19 -7.35
CA ARG A 102 -1.72 -10.42 -8.53
C ARG A 102 -2.95 -9.53 -8.57
N LEU A 103 -3.58 -9.29 -7.42
CA LEU A 103 -4.74 -8.40 -7.30
C LEU A 103 -4.35 -6.96 -7.57
N ASP A 104 -3.28 -6.46 -6.95
CA ASP A 104 -2.78 -5.10 -7.15
C ASP A 104 -2.42 -4.86 -8.61
N TYR A 105 -1.72 -5.82 -9.24
CA TYR A 105 -1.39 -5.75 -10.66
C TYR A 105 -2.65 -5.79 -11.54
N ALA A 106 -3.63 -6.64 -11.22
CA ALA A 106 -4.88 -6.74 -11.98
C ALA A 106 -5.70 -5.43 -11.91
N LEU A 107 -5.74 -4.77 -10.75
CA LEU A 107 -6.37 -3.46 -10.57
C LEU A 107 -5.64 -2.38 -11.39
N GLN A 108 -4.31 -2.34 -11.32
CA GLN A 108 -3.49 -1.41 -12.08
C GLN A 108 -3.64 -1.59 -13.61
N GLN A 109 -3.86 -2.83 -14.05
CA GLN A 109 -4.06 -3.19 -15.45
C GLN A 109 -5.54 -3.36 -15.82
N PHE A 110 -6.45 -2.84 -15.00
CA PHE A 110 -7.89 -3.01 -15.24
C PHE A 110 -8.34 -2.42 -16.57
N GLY A 111 -7.72 -1.34 -17.00
CA GLY A 111 -7.94 -0.71 -18.31
C GLY A 111 -9.10 0.26 -18.33
N LYS A 112 -10.09 0.13 -17.45
CA LYS A 112 -11.22 1.05 -17.27
C LYS A 112 -10.97 1.92 -16.02
N PRO A 113 -11.72 3.03 -15.81
CA PRO A 113 -11.53 3.85 -14.60
C PRO A 113 -11.71 3.03 -13.31
N VAL A 114 -10.79 3.19 -12.37
CA VAL A 114 -10.85 2.61 -11.02
C VAL A 114 -10.71 3.74 -10.01
N VAL A 115 -11.81 4.06 -9.34
CA VAL A 115 -11.83 5.03 -8.25
C VAL A 115 -11.56 4.29 -6.95
N VAL A 116 -10.60 4.77 -6.16
CA VAL A 116 -10.35 4.24 -4.81
C VAL A 116 -10.56 5.34 -3.79
N TRP A 117 -11.48 5.11 -2.83
CA TRP A 117 -11.86 6.05 -1.79
C TRP A 117 -11.09 5.77 -0.49
N GLY A 118 -9.93 6.39 -0.34
CA GLY A 118 -9.01 6.17 0.77
C GLY A 118 -9.29 7.06 1.98
N HIS A 119 -10.29 6.74 2.79
CA HIS A 119 -10.60 7.45 4.03
C HIS A 119 -9.99 6.78 5.26
N GLY A 120 -9.78 7.56 6.33
CA GLY A 120 -9.21 7.03 7.56
C GLY A 120 -7.83 6.42 7.36
N ILE A 121 -7.58 5.27 7.95
CA ILE A 121 -6.30 4.55 7.83
C ILE A 121 -6.20 3.88 6.44
N VAL A 122 -5.08 4.13 5.75
CA VAL A 122 -4.71 3.54 4.45
C VAL A 122 -3.25 3.10 4.57
N MET A 123 -2.99 1.84 4.93
CA MET A 123 -1.64 1.39 5.28
C MET A 123 -1.32 0.01 4.67
N GLY A 124 -0.04 -0.27 4.43
CA GLY A 124 0.43 -1.57 3.94
C GLY A 124 -0.33 -2.02 2.69
N GLY A 125 -0.85 -3.25 2.66
CA GLY A 125 -1.68 -3.78 1.58
C GLY A 125 -2.87 -2.89 1.21
N GLY A 126 -3.45 -2.14 2.18
CA GLY A 126 -4.46 -1.13 1.91
C GLY A 126 -3.94 0.03 1.05
N LEU A 127 -2.68 0.42 1.24
CA LEU A 127 -2.05 1.43 0.40
C LEU A 127 -1.70 0.86 -0.98
N GLY A 128 -1.40 -0.43 -1.10
CA GLY A 128 -1.22 -1.13 -2.38
C GLY A 128 -2.49 -1.06 -3.24
N ILE A 129 -3.62 -1.49 -2.70
CA ILE A 129 -4.94 -1.38 -3.37
C ILE A 129 -5.25 0.08 -3.72
N PHE A 130 -4.97 1.03 -2.80
CA PHE A 130 -5.18 2.46 -3.06
C PHE A 130 -4.33 2.95 -4.23
N ALA A 131 -3.04 2.63 -4.23
CA ALA A 131 -2.09 3.03 -5.28
C ALA A 131 -2.39 2.40 -6.65
N ALA A 132 -3.10 1.26 -6.67
CA ALA A 132 -3.51 0.59 -7.90
C ALA A 132 -4.67 1.30 -8.62
N GLY A 133 -5.39 2.21 -7.96
CA GLY A 133 -6.46 3.01 -8.56
C GLY A 133 -5.96 3.97 -9.64
N SER A 134 -6.79 4.20 -10.67
CA SER A 134 -6.53 5.23 -11.69
C SER A 134 -7.04 6.62 -11.27
N TYR A 135 -7.92 6.70 -10.29
CA TYR A 135 -8.33 7.94 -9.62
C TYR A 135 -8.43 7.71 -8.11
N ARG A 136 -7.44 8.21 -7.39
CA ARG A 136 -7.28 7.98 -5.95
C ARG A 136 -7.77 9.20 -5.18
N VAL A 137 -8.82 8.99 -4.38
CA VAL A 137 -9.44 10.04 -3.56
C VAL A 137 -8.94 9.93 -2.13
N VAL A 138 -8.43 11.03 -1.60
CA VAL A 138 -8.11 11.22 -0.19
C VAL A 138 -9.09 12.21 0.45
N THR A 139 -9.30 12.07 1.76
CA THR A 139 -10.26 12.86 2.52
C THR A 139 -9.58 13.56 3.69
N GLU A 140 -10.28 14.43 4.41
CA GLU A 140 -9.79 15.06 5.65
C GLU A 140 -9.42 14.04 6.74
N LYS A 141 -9.93 12.81 6.62
CA LYS A 141 -9.65 11.71 7.55
C LYS A 141 -8.47 10.83 7.14
N SER A 142 -7.98 10.98 5.91
CA SER A 142 -6.96 10.09 5.35
C SER A 142 -5.64 10.18 6.11
N ARG A 143 -5.14 9.01 6.47
CA ARG A 143 -3.84 8.81 7.11
C ARG A 143 -3.15 7.64 6.44
N LEU A 144 -2.18 7.96 5.59
CA LEU A 144 -1.46 7.00 4.78
C LEU A 144 -0.09 6.68 5.39
N ALA A 145 0.37 5.45 5.28
CA ALA A 145 1.73 5.05 5.68
C ALA A 145 2.11 3.66 5.12
N MET A 146 3.42 3.41 5.04
CA MET A 146 4.01 2.08 4.86
C MET A 146 4.83 1.77 6.13
N PRO A 147 4.21 1.23 7.20
CA PRO A 147 4.85 1.08 8.51
C PRO A 147 5.63 -0.23 8.68
N GLU A 148 5.94 -0.94 7.61
CA GLU A 148 6.48 -2.31 7.55
C GLU A 148 7.80 -2.47 8.31
N ILE A 149 8.62 -1.42 8.39
CA ILE A 149 9.88 -1.39 9.17
C ILE A 149 9.66 -1.78 10.65
N THR A 150 8.46 -1.50 11.19
CA THR A 150 8.11 -1.76 12.59
C THR A 150 7.81 -3.24 12.88
N ILE A 151 7.59 -4.02 11.83
CA ILE A 151 7.29 -5.46 11.93
C ILE A 151 8.34 -6.32 11.21
N GLY A 152 9.53 -5.78 10.95
CA GLY A 152 10.58 -6.54 10.30
C GLY A 152 10.27 -6.91 8.83
N LEU A 153 9.42 -6.12 8.16
CA LEU A 153 9.09 -6.22 6.74
C LEU A 153 9.64 -4.97 6.01
N TYR A 154 9.24 -4.74 4.80
CA TYR A 154 9.56 -3.57 3.97
C TYR A 154 8.29 -3.13 3.23
N PRO A 155 8.21 -1.90 2.68
CA PRO A 155 7.12 -1.47 1.82
C PRO A 155 7.02 -2.31 0.53
N ASP A 156 6.10 -3.25 0.51
CA ASP A 156 5.75 -4.14 -0.59
C ASP A 156 4.52 -3.63 -1.38
N VAL A 157 3.70 -4.49 -1.95
CA VAL A 157 2.44 -4.19 -2.66
C VAL A 157 2.57 -3.11 -3.74
N GLY A 158 3.67 -3.12 -4.49
CA GLY A 158 4.03 -2.08 -5.43
C GLY A 158 4.67 -0.85 -4.76
N GLY A 159 4.96 -0.90 -3.46
CA GLY A 159 5.57 0.17 -2.68
C GLY A 159 6.88 0.65 -3.28
N SER A 160 7.74 -0.27 -3.70
CA SER A 160 8.98 0.07 -4.39
C SER A 160 8.76 0.85 -5.69
N TYR A 161 7.62 0.65 -6.36
CA TYR A 161 7.29 1.38 -7.58
C TYR A 161 6.83 2.81 -7.31
N PHE A 162 5.86 3.01 -6.41
CA PHE A 162 5.33 4.36 -6.17
C PHE A 162 6.26 5.21 -5.29
N LEU A 163 6.97 4.63 -4.31
CA LEU A 163 7.93 5.35 -3.49
C LEU A 163 9.12 5.89 -4.32
N ASN A 164 9.65 5.10 -5.26
CA ASN A 164 10.70 5.56 -6.17
C ASN A 164 10.28 6.70 -7.11
N ARG A 165 8.98 6.98 -7.21
CA ARG A 165 8.42 8.04 -8.08
C ARG A 165 7.99 9.29 -7.33
N MET A 166 8.08 9.27 -6.01
CA MET A 166 7.85 10.45 -5.19
C MET A 166 8.92 11.51 -5.42
N PRO A 167 8.60 12.80 -5.28
CA PRO A 167 9.56 13.89 -5.49
C PRO A 167 10.73 13.84 -4.49
N GLY A 168 11.95 14.10 -4.96
CA GLY A 168 13.16 14.14 -4.16
C GLY A 168 13.44 12.84 -3.40
N SER A 169 13.84 12.94 -2.15
CA SER A 169 14.13 11.81 -1.26
C SER A 169 12.94 11.37 -0.39
N ASN A 170 11.73 11.95 -0.62
CA ASN A 170 10.57 11.69 0.24
C ASN A 170 10.19 10.20 0.28
N GLY A 171 10.18 9.51 -0.87
CA GLY A 171 9.82 8.09 -0.91
C GLY A 171 10.78 7.23 -0.10
N ARG A 172 12.08 7.48 -0.21
CA ARG A 172 13.11 6.77 0.57
C ARG A 172 12.95 7.00 2.07
N PHE A 173 12.73 8.26 2.46
CA PHE A 173 12.50 8.63 3.87
C PHE A 173 11.24 7.96 4.42
N LEU A 174 10.13 8.01 3.70
CA LEU A 174 8.86 7.39 4.11
C LEU A 174 8.96 5.87 4.20
N ALA A 175 9.68 5.24 3.26
CA ALA A 175 9.94 3.80 3.28
C ALA A 175 10.70 3.34 4.53
N LEU A 176 11.75 4.09 4.89
CA LEU A 176 12.59 3.77 6.06
C LEU A 176 11.92 4.05 7.39
N THR A 177 11.08 5.09 7.44
CA THR A 177 10.55 5.58 8.72
C THR A 177 9.13 5.12 9.01
N GLY A 178 8.39 4.65 8.00
CA GLY A 178 6.97 4.36 8.16
C GLY A 178 6.14 5.59 8.58
N ALA A 179 6.68 6.79 8.38
CA ALA A 179 6.03 8.03 8.80
C ALA A 179 4.68 8.21 8.10
N SER A 180 3.65 8.50 8.88
CA SER A 180 2.32 8.72 8.31
C SER A 180 2.20 10.12 7.72
N PHE A 181 1.48 10.23 6.62
CA PHE A 181 1.19 11.46 5.93
C PHE A 181 -0.31 11.61 5.64
N ASN A 182 -0.77 12.84 5.39
CA ASN A 182 -2.19 13.14 5.23
C ASN A 182 -2.59 13.34 3.75
N ALA A 183 -3.82 13.80 3.54
CA ALA A 183 -4.37 14.02 2.20
C ALA A 183 -3.58 15.05 1.37
N THR A 184 -3.13 16.14 1.98
CA THR A 184 -2.33 17.17 1.29
C THR A 184 -0.98 16.63 0.88
N ASP A 185 -0.36 15.85 1.77
CA ASP A 185 0.90 15.20 1.48
C ASP A 185 0.76 14.16 0.36
N ALA A 186 -0.34 13.38 0.35
CA ALA A 186 -0.60 12.40 -0.70
C ALA A 186 -0.74 13.05 -2.10
N LEU A 187 -1.37 14.24 -2.18
CA LEU A 187 -1.42 15.03 -3.41
C LEU A 187 -0.03 15.53 -3.82
N TYR A 188 0.73 16.07 -2.88
CA TYR A 188 2.10 16.55 -3.13
C TYR A 188 3.03 15.42 -3.61
N LEU A 189 2.89 14.23 -3.02
CA LEU A 189 3.68 13.05 -3.35
C LEU A 189 3.25 12.35 -4.66
N GLY A 190 2.17 12.81 -5.30
CA GLY A 190 1.62 12.20 -6.51
C GLY A 190 0.92 10.85 -6.25
N LEU A 191 0.54 10.59 -5.01
CA LEU A 191 -0.17 9.37 -4.60
C LEU A 191 -1.70 9.50 -4.69
N ALA A 192 -2.25 10.69 -4.87
CA ALA A 192 -3.68 10.92 -5.02
C ALA A 192 -3.97 11.95 -6.10
N GLU A 193 -5.11 11.81 -6.78
CA GLU A 193 -5.60 12.74 -7.80
C GLU A 193 -6.55 13.78 -7.22
N GLY A 194 -7.29 13.45 -6.16
CA GLY A 194 -8.31 14.36 -5.63
C GLY A 194 -8.45 14.32 -4.12
N PHE A 195 -8.59 15.51 -3.53
CA PHE A 195 -9.08 15.68 -2.16
C PHE A 195 -10.58 15.96 -2.22
N ILE A 196 -11.38 15.09 -1.56
CA ILE A 196 -12.83 15.24 -1.46
C ILE A 196 -13.24 14.95 -0.01
N GLU A 197 -14.05 15.85 0.59
CA GLU A 197 -14.55 15.61 1.96
C GLU A 197 -15.25 14.27 2.08
N HIS A 198 -14.98 13.53 3.15
CA HIS A 198 -15.52 12.17 3.33
C HIS A 198 -17.06 12.11 3.28
N ARG A 199 -17.73 13.14 3.79
CA ARG A 199 -19.20 13.25 3.78
C ARG A 199 -19.81 13.23 2.36
N LEU A 200 -19.04 13.55 1.31
CA LEU A 200 -19.50 13.60 -0.07
C LEU A 200 -19.36 12.25 -0.83
N ARG A 201 -18.92 11.19 -0.17
CA ARG A 201 -18.71 9.87 -0.81
C ARG A 201 -19.96 9.36 -1.52
N ASP A 202 -21.10 9.41 -0.85
CA ASP A 202 -22.35 8.88 -1.40
C ASP A 202 -22.93 9.79 -2.50
N ASP A 203 -22.65 11.10 -2.44
CA ASP A 203 -22.97 12.05 -3.50
C ASP A 203 -22.13 11.78 -4.75
N VAL A 204 -20.83 11.47 -4.59
CA VAL A 204 -19.95 11.05 -5.69
C VAL A 204 -20.46 9.76 -6.32
N LEU A 205 -20.80 8.74 -5.53
CA LEU A 205 -21.37 7.49 -6.04
C LEU A 205 -22.70 7.70 -6.79
N THR A 206 -23.55 8.60 -6.30
CA THR A 206 -24.79 8.97 -6.96
C THR A 206 -24.50 9.64 -8.31
N ALA A 207 -23.62 10.64 -8.33
CA ALA A 207 -23.23 11.32 -9.55
C ALA A 207 -22.59 10.36 -10.58
N MET A 208 -21.77 9.40 -10.14
CA MET A 208 -21.22 8.36 -11.01
C MET A 208 -22.33 7.45 -11.59
N SER A 209 -23.40 7.18 -10.84
CA SER A 209 -24.54 6.39 -11.32
C SER A 209 -25.40 7.15 -12.33
N GLU A 210 -25.46 8.48 -12.22
CA GLU A 210 -26.18 9.37 -13.14
C GLU A 210 -25.36 9.74 -14.38
N GLU A 211 -24.05 9.44 -14.39
CA GLU A 211 -23.16 9.76 -15.52
C GLU A 211 -23.49 8.90 -16.75
N LEU A 212 -23.34 9.52 -17.92
CA LEU A 212 -23.56 8.89 -19.22
C LEU A 212 -22.27 8.22 -19.71
N TRP A 213 -21.90 7.11 -19.06
CA TRP A 213 -20.71 6.35 -19.45
C TRP A 213 -20.78 5.89 -20.91
N SER A 214 -19.65 5.94 -21.59
CA SER A 214 -19.47 5.54 -22.98
C SER A 214 -18.97 4.09 -23.06
N THR A 215 -19.03 3.50 -24.24
CA THR A 215 -18.31 2.25 -24.55
C THR A 215 -16.82 2.49 -24.80
N SER A 216 -16.40 3.74 -24.95
CA SER A 216 -14.99 4.15 -25.07
C SER A 216 -14.35 4.33 -23.70
N VAL A 217 -13.29 3.58 -23.45
CA VAL A 217 -12.54 3.66 -22.18
C VAL A 217 -11.90 5.06 -22.00
N GLY A 218 -11.33 5.63 -23.05
CA GLY A 218 -10.72 6.96 -23.02
C GLY A 218 -11.72 8.03 -22.60
N ASP A 219 -12.91 8.03 -23.23
CA ASP A 219 -14.00 8.97 -22.88
C ASP A 219 -14.41 8.81 -21.41
N ASN A 220 -14.41 7.59 -20.89
CA ASN A 220 -14.80 7.32 -19.50
C ASN A 220 -13.79 7.88 -18.50
N HIS A 221 -12.50 7.86 -18.81
CA HIS A 221 -11.51 8.54 -17.99
C HIS A 221 -11.70 10.06 -17.97
N GLU A 222 -11.95 10.68 -19.12
CA GLU A 222 -12.21 12.11 -19.22
C GLU A 222 -13.49 12.53 -18.46
N ARG A 223 -14.59 11.76 -18.62
CA ARG A 223 -15.85 11.96 -17.90
C ARG A 223 -15.66 11.88 -16.40
N LEU A 224 -14.93 10.85 -15.93
CA LEU A 224 -14.62 10.71 -14.51
C LEU A 224 -13.83 11.93 -13.99
N MET A 225 -12.80 12.36 -14.70
CA MET A 225 -12.01 13.54 -14.31
C MET A 225 -12.87 14.81 -14.21
N GLU A 226 -13.79 15.02 -15.15
CA GLU A 226 -14.68 16.18 -15.14
C GLU A 226 -15.68 16.11 -13.96
N LEU A 227 -16.28 14.93 -13.72
CA LEU A 227 -17.18 14.71 -12.59
C LEU A 227 -16.48 14.99 -11.26
N MET A 228 -15.31 14.39 -11.05
CA MET A 228 -14.56 14.51 -9.81
C MET A 228 -14.08 15.94 -9.53
N ARG A 229 -13.74 16.71 -10.57
CA ARG A 229 -13.30 18.10 -10.44
C ARG A 229 -14.31 18.98 -9.69
N LYS A 230 -15.61 18.74 -9.85
CA LYS A 230 -16.67 19.49 -9.15
C LYS A 230 -16.61 19.24 -7.64
N PHE A 231 -16.42 18.00 -7.23
CA PHE A 231 -16.32 17.62 -5.81
C PHE A 231 -15.00 18.08 -5.18
N VAL A 232 -13.89 18.01 -5.93
CA VAL A 232 -12.60 18.53 -5.50
C VAL A 232 -12.68 20.04 -5.23
N GLN A 233 -13.31 20.81 -6.13
CA GLN A 233 -13.52 22.26 -5.96
C GLN A 233 -14.40 22.57 -4.74
N ALA A 234 -15.48 21.80 -4.55
CA ALA A 234 -16.38 21.97 -3.41
C ALA A 234 -15.71 21.65 -2.06
N SER A 235 -14.66 20.84 -2.05
CA SER A 235 -13.94 20.40 -0.83
C SER A 235 -12.68 21.22 -0.53
N ALA A 236 -12.29 22.16 -1.37
CA ALA A 236 -10.96 22.79 -1.32
C ALA A 236 -10.63 23.41 0.06
N ASP A 237 -11.59 24.05 0.70
CA ASP A 237 -11.41 24.75 1.98
C ASP A 237 -11.24 23.82 3.19
N ALA A 238 -11.65 22.55 3.06
CA ALA A 238 -11.55 21.55 4.14
C ALA A 238 -10.21 20.80 4.13
N ARG A 239 -9.31 21.08 3.19
CA ARG A 239 -8.05 20.38 3.04
C ARG A 239 -7.09 20.67 4.20
N PRO A 240 -6.57 19.63 4.90
CA PRO A 240 -5.66 19.80 6.02
C PRO A 240 -4.30 20.35 5.57
N ALA A 241 -3.55 20.98 6.48
CA ALA A 241 -2.18 21.36 6.23
C ALA A 241 -1.27 20.14 6.02
N GLY A 242 -0.38 20.17 5.02
CA GLY A 242 0.60 19.13 4.77
C GLY A 242 1.84 19.28 5.66
N GLN A 243 2.60 18.19 5.79
CA GLN A 243 3.82 18.13 6.60
C GLN A 243 5.05 17.80 5.75
N VAL A 244 4.90 16.96 4.73
CA VAL A 244 6.02 16.42 3.94
C VAL A 244 6.71 17.50 3.13
N GLU A 245 5.97 18.34 2.41
CA GLU A 245 6.54 19.41 1.61
C GLU A 245 7.34 20.40 2.47
N ALA A 246 6.78 20.77 3.62
CA ALA A 246 7.46 21.67 4.57
C ALA A 246 8.76 21.07 5.13
N ALA A 247 8.84 19.77 5.27
CA ALA A 247 10.00 19.03 5.79
C ALA A 247 11.00 18.61 4.69
N SER A 248 10.69 18.83 3.41
CA SER A 248 11.47 18.27 2.27
C SER A 248 12.95 18.61 2.32
N ALA A 249 13.33 19.84 2.74
CA ALA A 249 14.72 20.22 2.83
C ALA A 249 15.51 19.46 3.92
N GLU A 250 14.86 19.11 5.05
CA GLU A 250 15.46 18.31 6.10
C GLU A 250 15.56 16.85 5.67
N ILE A 251 14.51 16.33 5.03
CA ILE A 251 14.47 14.98 4.46
C ILE A 251 15.58 14.80 3.42
N GLU A 252 15.75 15.76 2.51
CA GLU A 252 16.79 15.69 1.47
C GLU A 252 18.19 15.63 2.07
N ARG A 253 18.47 16.45 3.11
CA ARG A 253 19.77 16.41 3.81
C ARG A 253 19.99 15.08 4.54
N ALA A 254 18.98 14.55 5.22
CA ALA A 254 19.08 13.29 5.95
C ALA A 254 19.26 12.06 5.03
N CYS A 255 18.82 12.15 3.78
CA CYS A 255 18.91 11.08 2.79
C CYS A 255 20.16 11.17 1.89
N GLN A 256 21.18 11.96 2.25
CA GLN A 256 22.44 12.05 1.51
C GLN A 256 23.46 11.01 1.99
N GLY A 257 24.32 10.56 1.06
CA GLY A 257 25.39 9.59 1.35
C GLY A 257 25.06 8.16 0.88
N GLY A 258 25.82 7.21 1.39
CA GLY A 258 25.56 5.77 1.20
C GLY A 258 24.43 5.26 2.09
N ASP A 259 24.06 3.99 1.90
CA ASP A 259 22.92 3.41 2.62
C ASP A 259 23.06 3.48 4.15
N LEU A 260 24.25 3.20 4.67
CA LEU A 260 24.51 3.30 6.11
C LEU A 260 24.48 4.74 6.62
N ASP A 261 25.02 5.69 5.83
CA ASP A 261 24.99 7.12 6.16
C ASP A 261 23.55 7.63 6.26
N ILE A 262 22.69 7.24 5.32
CA ILE A 262 21.27 7.62 5.29
C ILE A 262 20.54 7.12 6.54
N ILE A 263 20.73 5.84 6.91
CA ILE A 263 20.10 5.26 8.09
C ILE A 263 20.59 6.01 9.35
N GLU A 264 21.89 6.26 9.47
CA GLU A 264 22.48 6.98 10.60
C GLU A 264 21.98 8.43 10.68
N HIS A 265 21.97 9.15 9.55
CA HIS A 265 21.51 10.55 9.48
C HIS A 265 20.05 10.69 9.89
N ILE A 266 19.17 9.77 9.43
CA ILE A 266 17.76 9.78 9.83
C ILE A 266 17.59 9.43 11.30
N CYS A 267 18.30 8.43 11.83
CA CYS A 267 18.26 8.07 13.26
C CYS A 267 18.78 9.19 14.16
N ALA A 268 19.78 9.95 13.71
CA ALA A 268 20.38 11.05 14.44
C ALA A 268 19.72 12.41 14.19
N LEU A 269 18.64 12.47 13.43
CA LEU A 269 17.99 13.71 12.98
C LEU A 269 17.54 14.55 14.17
N GLN A 270 18.13 15.76 14.29
CA GLN A 270 17.71 16.76 15.26
C GLN A 270 16.78 17.75 14.54
N SER A 271 15.53 17.80 14.95
CA SER A 271 14.52 18.70 14.38
C SER A 271 13.52 19.13 15.46
N ASP A 272 13.03 20.35 15.37
CA ASP A 272 11.92 20.83 16.20
C ASP A 272 10.55 20.35 15.70
N ASN A 273 10.50 19.70 14.52
CA ASN A 273 9.29 19.14 13.94
C ASN A 273 8.94 17.79 14.59
N PRO A 274 7.81 17.67 15.34
CA PRO A 274 7.43 16.44 16.02
C PRO A 274 7.20 15.27 15.08
N TRP A 275 6.80 15.53 13.83
CA TRP A 275 6.61 14.48 12.81
C TRP A 275 7.94 13.87 12.40
N LEU A 276 9.00 14.68 12.19
CA LEU A 276 10.34 14.21 11.90
C LEU A 276 10.97 13.48 13.10
N GLN A 277 10.79 14.00 14.33
CA GLN A 277 11.24 13.32 15.56
C GLN A 277 10.65 11.92 15.66
N LYS A 278 9.34 11.79 15.42
CA LYS A 278 8.66 10.49 15.44
C LYS A 278 9.17 9.56 14.34
N ALA A 279 9.39 10.08 13.13
CA ALA A 279 9.93 9.32 12.01
C ALA A 279 11.32 8.75 12.33
N SER A 280 12.23 9.59 12.86
CA SER A 280 13.56 9.20 13.33
C SER A 280 13.49 8.09 14.41
N ALA A 281 12.65 8.29 15.43
CA ALA A 281 12.47 7.31 16.50
C ALA A 281 11.91 5.96 15.98
N THR A 282 11.02 6.00 14.96
CA THR A 282 10.48 4.77 14.38
C THR A 282 11.56 3.98 13.65
N LEU A 283 12.41 4.62 12.85
CA LEU A 283 13.52 3.95 12.18
C LEU A 283 14.53 3.39 13.21
N ALA A 284 14.86 4.18 14.23
CA ALA A 284 15.81 3.74 15.28
C ALA A 284 15.31 2.52 16.07
N ALA A 285 14.00 2.35 16.21
CA ALA A 285 13.38 1.18 16.85
C ALA A 285 13.05 0.04 15.87
N GLY A 286 13.10 0.29 14.56
CA GLY A 286 12.78 -0.67 13.50
C GLY A 286 13.86 -1.74 13.30
N SER A 287 13.57 -2.75 12.45
CA SER A 287 14.54 -3.80 12.14
C SER A 287 15.72 -3.23 11.33
N PRO A 288 16.97 -3.41 11.83
CA PRO A 288 18.17 -3.04 11.08
C PRO A 288 18.31 -3.77 9.74
N LEU A 289 17.89 -5.04 9.70
CA LEU A 289 17.85 -5.82 8.47
C LEU A 289 16.85 -5.22 7.48
N SER A 290 15.62 -4.94 7.92
CA SER A 290 14.61 -4.30 7.06
C SER A 290 15.08 -2.96 6.51
N ALA A 291 15.77 -2.12 7.30
CA ALA A 291 16.30 -0.86 6.82
C ALA A 291 17.28 -1.05 5.64
N ARG A 292 18.17 -2.06 5.71
CA ARG A 292 19.07 -2.42 4.62
C ARG A 292 18.33 -2.96 3.39
N LEU A 293 17.36 -3.86 3.62
CA LEU A 293 16.55 -4.45 2.54
C LEU A 293 15.70 -3.40 1.82
N ILE A 294 15.14 -2.42 2.54
CA ILE A 294 14.38 -1.30 1.97
C ILE A 294 15.23 -0.51 0.98
N LEU A 295 16.43 -0.10 1.37
CA LEU A 295 17.31 0.69 0.50
C LEU A 295 17.75 -0.10 -0.73
N GLU A 296 18.15 -1.35 -0.52
CA GLU A 296 18.53 -2.24 -1.61
C GLU A 296 17.37 -2.51 -2.58
N GLN A 297 16.15 -2.76 -2.06
CA GLN A 297 14.96 -2.96 -2.88
C GLN A 297 14.63 -1.72 -3.72
N LEU A 298 14.63 -0.52 -3.12
CA LEU A 298 14.40 0.72 -3.84
C LEU A 298 15.45 0.93 -4.94
N ARG A 299 16.70 0.63 -4.67
CA ARG A 299 17.80 0.74 -5.64
C ARG A 299 17.63 -0.24 -6.80
N ARG A 300 17.30 -1.51 -6.52
CA ARG A 300 17.10 -2.56 -7.55
C ARG A 300 15.90 -2.27 -8.44
N THR A 301 14.83 -1.71 -7.87
CA THR A 301 13.56 -1.54 -8.58
C THR A 301 13.38 -0.16 -9.23
N GLN A 302 14.28 0.78 -9.01
CA GLN A 302 14.15 2.18 -9.43
C GLN A 302 13.73 2.37 -10.90
N ARG A 303 14.20 1.51 -11.79
CA ARG A 303 13.94 1.60 -13.24
C ARG A 303 13.11 0.45 -13.78
N LEU A 304 12.62 -0.41 -12.92
CA LEU A 304 11.85 -1.57 -13.36
C LEU A 304 10.40 -1.18 -13.71
N PRO A 305 9.80 -1.83 -14.70
CA PRO A 305 8.37 -1.75 -14.92
C PRO A 305 7.62 -2.44 -13.76
N LEU A 306 6.38 -2.04 -13.50
CA LEU A 306 5.59 -2.50 -12.36
C LEU A 306 5.54 -4.03 -12.21
N ARG A 307 5.38 -4.75 -13.33
CA ARG A 307 5.40 -6.22 -13.35
C ARG A 307 6.67 -6.82 -12.73
N GLU A 308 7.83 -6.27 -13.09
CA GLU A 308 9.11 -6.73 -12.55
C GLU A 308 9.31 -6.30 -11.09
N VAL A 309 8.71 -5.18 -10.69
CA VAL A 309 8.68 -4.76 -9.28
C VAL A 309 7.93 -5.80 -8.45
N PHE A 310 6.73 -6.23 -8.85
CA PHE A 310 5.97 -7.25 -8.12
C PHE A 310 6.69 -8.60 -8.06
N ARG A 311 7.44 -8.97 -9.12
CA ARG A 311 8.29 -10.16 -9.07
C ARG A 311 9.41 -10.04 -8.05
N ALA A 312 10.11 -8.91 -8.05
CA ALA A 312 11.17 -8.66 -7.06
C ALA A 312 10.60 -8.61 -5.62
N GLU A 313 9.45 -7.96 -5.45
CA GLU A 313 8.78 -7.89 -4.15
C GLU A 313 8.33 -9.27 -3.66
N LEU A 314 7.76 -10.13 -4.51
CA LEU A 314 7.38 -11.49 -4.08
C LEU A 314 8.60 -12.31 -3.63
N THR A 315 9.73 -12.19 -4.33
CA THR A 315 10.98 -12.84 -3.93
C THR A 315 11.40 -12.37 -2.53
N LEU A 316 11.44 -11.07 -2.32
CA LEU A 316 11.86 -10.47 -1.05
C LEU A 316 10.90 -10.81 0.09
N SER A 317 9.58 -10.69 -0.12
CA SER A 317 8.56 -11.00 0.89
C SER A 317 8.60 -12.46 1.33
N THR A 318 8.75 -13.38 0.36
CA THR A 318 8.91 -14.81 0.65
C THR A 318 10.14 -15.09 1.51
N ASN A 319 11.28 -14.49 1.20
CA ASN A 319 12.49 -14.70 1.98
C ASN A 319 12.41 -14.05 3.38
N ILE A 320 11.76 -12.89 3.49
CA ILE A 320 11.57 -12.21 4.78
C ILE A 320 10.69 -13.02 5.74
N VAL A 321 9.56 -13.56 5.28
CA VAL A 321 8.68 -14.35 6.18
C VAL A 321 9.29 -15.68 6.61
N ARG A 322 10.26 -16.18 5.86
CA ARG A 322 11.09 -17.34 6.26
C ARG A 322 12.16 -16.97 7.27
N GLY A 323 12.49 -15.68 7.40
CA GLY A 323 13.45 -15.16 8.38
C GLY A 323 12.85 -14.91 9.76
N SER A 324 13.69 -14.44 10.71
CA SER A 324 13.28 -14.25 12.10
C SER A 324 12.65 -12.90 12.40
N ASP A 325 13.08 -11.82 11.73
CA ASP A 325 12.72 -10.45 12.10
C ASP A 325 11.24 -10.14 11.89
N PHE A 326 10.63 -10.70 10.84
CA PHE A 326 9.19 -10.54 10.62
C PHE A 326 8.36 -11.14 11.77
N ALA A 327 8.64 -12.40 12.12
CA ALA A 327 7.93 -13.06 13.21
C ALA A 327 8.14 -12.31 14.54
N GLU A 328 9.36 -11.86 14.82
CA GLU A 328 9.68 -11.11 16.03
C GLU A 328 8.98 -9.74 16.08
N GLY A 329 8.99 -8.99 14.99
CA GLY A 329 8.32 -7.68 14.91
C GLY A 329 6.81 -7.79 15.12
N VAL A 330 6.16 -8.77 14.48
CA VAL A 330 4.73 -9.03 14.68
C VAL A 330 4.45 -9.50 16.11
N ARG A 331 5.29 -10.40 16.69
CA ARG A 331 5.17 -10.81 18.08
C ARG A 331 5.14 -9.58 19.00
N ALA A 332 6.18 -8.74 18.90
CA ALA A 332 6.36 -7.61 19.80
C ALA A 332 5.25 -6.55 19.67
N LEU A 333 4.76 -6.32 18.44
CA LEU A 333 3.76 -5.26 18.19
C LEU A 333 2.33 -5.72 18.42
N LEU A 334 1.96 -6.95 18.00
CA LEU A 334 0.55 -7.36 17.84
C LEU A 334 0.17 -8.58 18.70
N ILE A 335 1.10 -9.47 19.02
CA ILE A 335 0.82 -10.68 19.80
C ILE A 335 1.04 -10.40 21.30
N ASP A 336 2.29 -10.20 21.71
CA ASP A 336 2.66 -9.94 23.11
C ASP A 336 2.43 -8.47 23.50
N LYS A 337 2.51 -7.57 22.53
CA LYS A 337 2.29 -6.12 22.69
C LYS A 337 3.26 -5.45 23.66
N ASP A 338 4.43 -6.06 23.87
CA ASP A 338 5.51 -5.54 24.74
C ASP A 338 6.27 -4.38 24.07
N LYS A 339 6.14 -4.22 22.73
CA LYS A 339 6.82 -3.19 21.92
C LYS A 339 8.34 -3.22 22.09
N ASN A 340 8.90 -4.39 22.36
CA ASN A 340 10.32 -4.60 22.59
C ASN A 340 10.84 -5.73 21.68
N PRO A 341 10.90 -5.53 20.35
CA PRO A 341 11.39 -6.54 19.44
C PRO A 341 12.87 -6.84 19.67
N GLN A 342 13.22 -8.11 19.62
CA GLN A 342 14.59 -8.60 19.71
C GLN A 342 15.09 -8.91 18.29
N TRP A 343 15.46 -7.86 17.57
CA TRP A 343 15.96 -7.99 16.20
C TRP A 343 17.22 -8.86 16.14
N ARG A 344 17.41 -9.56 15.02
CA ARG A 344 18.59 -10.40 14.79
C ARG A 344 19.90 -9.62 14.84
N HIS A 345 19.88 -8.36 14.38
CA HIS A 345 21.04 -7.47 14.38
C HIS A 345 20.80 -6.26 15.25
N ASN A 346 21.85 -5.78 15.92
CA ASN A 346 21.78 -4.61 16.80
C ASN A 346 21.93 -3.27 16.05
N SER A 347 22.38 -3.30 14.78
CA SER A 347 22.52 -2.12 13.93
C SER A 347 22.54 -2.50 12.45
N ALA A 348 22.25 -1.54 11.58
CA ALA A 348 22.31 -1.72 10.13
C ALA A 348 23.74 -2.04 9.63
N ALA A 349 24.77 -1.53 10.32
CA ALA A 349 26.17 -1.81 10.00
C ALA A 349 26.58 -3.26 10.33
N ALA A 350 25.84 -3.95 11.20
CA ALA A 350 26.09 -5.35 11.52
C ALA A 350 25.49 -6.32 10.48
N VAL A 351 24.66 -5.83 9.56
CA VAL A 351 24.05 -6.62 8.48
C VAL A 351 25.03 -6.72 7.32
N GLY A 352 25.49 -7.92 7.00
CA GLY A 352 26.46 -8.15 5.91
C GLY A 352 25.85 -8.02 4.52
N GLU A 353 26.65 -7.60 3.53
CA GLU A 353 26.20 -7.47 2.13
C GLU A 353 25.73 -8.81 1.54
N ASP A 354 26.45 -9.91 1.85
CA ASP A 354 26.08 -11.26 1.40
C ASP A 354 24.72 -11.69 1.98
N GLU A 355 24.43 -11.32 3.24
CA GLU A 355 23.13 -11.57 3.86
C GLU A 355 22.03 -10.77 3.17
N VAL A 356 22.23 -9.47 2.94
CA VAL A 356 21.28 -8.64 2.16
C VAL A 356 21.05 -9.27 0.79
N GLY A 357 22.13 -9.65 0.08
CA GLY A 357 22.04 -10.27 -1.25
C GLY A 357 21.18 -11.53 -1.29
N ALA A 358 21.31 -12.39 -0.26
CA ALA A 358 20.59 -13.66 -0.18
C ALA A 358 19.06 -13.48 -0.13
N TYR A 359 18.54 -12.39 0.43
CA TYR A 359 17.10 -12.11 0.44
C TYR A 359 16.50 -11.82 -0.94
N PHE A 360 17.31 -11.52 -1.93
CA PHE A 360 16.89 -11.25 -3.31
C PHE A 360 17.06 -12.45 -4.24
N GLU A 361 17.51 -13.60 -3.74
CA GLU A 361 17.61 -14.82 -4.52
C GLU A 361 16.24 -15.54 -4.56
N PRO A 362 15.72 -15.86 -5.76
CA PRO A 362 14.44 -16.55 -5.86
C PRO A 362 14.47 -17.93 -5.19
N PRO A 363 13.55 -18.21 -4.24
CA PRO A 363 13.54 -19.50 -3.54
C PRO A 363 12.82 -20.61 -4.33
N TRP A 364 12.37 -20.32 -5.56
CA TRP A 364 11.64 -21.26 -6.42
C TRP A 364 12.42 -21.62 -7.66
N PRO A 365 12.24 -22.84 -8.21
CA PRO A 365 12.75 -23.19 -9.54
C PRO A 365 12.12 -22.36 -10.67
N GLU A 366 10.84 -21.95 -10.47
CA GLU A 366 10.08 -21.15 -11.42
C GLU A 366 9.26 -20.12 -10.66
N HIS A 367 9.41 -18.84 -11.05
CA HIS A 367 8.81 -17.72 -10.31
C HIS A 367 7.28 -17.77 -10.38
N PRO A 368 6.54 -17.69 -9.23
CA PRO A 368 5.06 -17.77 -9.22
C PRO A 368 4.40 -16.70 -10.11
N LEU A 369 4.93 -15.47 -10.15
CA LEU A 369 4.38 -14.36 -10.95
C LEU A 369 4.95 -14.27 -12.38
N ARG A 370 5.51 -15.36 -12.95
CA ARG A 370 6.08 -15.33 -14.31
C ARG A 370 5.09 -14.97 -15.41
N ASP A 371 3.81 -15.18 -15.15
CA ASP A 371 2.69 -14.97 -16.08
C ASP A 371 2.07 -13.55 -16.00
N LEU A 372 2.56 -12.65 -15.14
CA LEU A 372 2.13 -11.26 -15.08
C LEU A 372 2.52 -10.47 -16.34
#